data_164f88709c536ae0952e22d6ae51bb0f
#
_entry.id   164f88709c536ae0952e22d6ae51bb0f
#
_cell.length_a   1.000
_cell.length_b   1.000
_cell.length_c   1.000
_cell.angle_alpha   90.00
_cell.angle_beta   90.00
_cell.angle_gamma   90.00
#
_symmetry.space_group_name_H-M   'P 1'
#
loop_
_entity.id
_entity.type
_entity.pdbx_description
1 polymer ?
#
loop_
_entity_poly.entity_id
_entity_poly.type
_entity_poly.pdbx_seq_one_letter_code
_entity_poly.pdbx_strand_id
1 'polypeptide(L)'
;RLAARFTNERTLVGYISHKTGKGHNDFSKPRAEYISPAMDRVGWQKPVVVLVNRSCFSAANTFVRDMKQMPHAVVMGDSTGGGSGMPFSSELPIGWSVRFSACPSYDVNMQQIEAGIAPDIQCALDSTLALQGKDSMIEAARARLH
;
A
#
# COMPACT_ATOMS: atom_id res chain seq x y z
N ARG A 1 13.65 1.60 0.09
CA ARG A 1 12.26 1.41 -0.38
C ARG A 1 12.07 2.14 -1.71
N LEU A 2 11.23 1.60 -2.61
CA LEU A 2 10.93 2.23 -3.91
C LEU A 2 10.32 3.62 -3.73
N ALA A 3 9.38 3.78 -2.81
CA ALA A 3 8.72 5.05 -2.50
C ALA A 3 9.70 6.19 -2.12
N ALA A 4 10.88 5.87 -1.61
CA ALA A 4 11.91 6.87 -1.31
C ALA A 4 12.41 7.65 -2.53
N ARG A 5 12.11 7.20 -3.74
CA ARG A 5 12.43 7.90 -4.99
C ARG A 5 11.44 8.99 -5.36
N PHE A 6 10.31 9.03 -4.68
CA PHE A 6 9.21 9.96 -4.96
C PHE A 6 9.09 11.06 -3.91
N THR A 7 10.01 11.14 -2.94
CA THR A 7 10.04 12.23 -1.96
C THR A 7 11.39 12.94 -1.95
N ASN A 8 11.38 14.25 -1.69
CA ASN A 8 12.57 15.08 -1.48
C ASN A 8 12.83 15.36 0.00
N GLU A 9 11.92 14.96 0.88
CA GLU A 9 11.99 15.22 2.32
C GLU A 9 11.59 13.99 3.14
N ARG A 10 11.86 14.05 4.44
CA ARG A 10 11.42 13.01 5.36
C ARG A 10 9.90 13.10 5.56
N THR A 11 9.17 12.19 4.93
CA THR A 11 7.70 12.17 4.87
C THR A 11 7.14 11.11 5.82
N LEU A 12 6.17 11.49 6.68
CA LEU A 12 5.38 10.55 7.46
C LEU A 12 4.47 9.75 6.51
N VAL A 13 4.49 8.42 6.60
CA VAL A 13 3.69 7.55 5.71
C VAL A 13 2.67 6.70 6.44
N GLY A 14 2.72 6.66 7.76
CA GLY A 14 1.77 5.92 8.59
C GLY A 14 2.36 5.49 9.92
N TYR A 15 1.75 4.46 10.50
CA TYR A 15 2.14 3.95 11.81
C TYR A 15 2.12 2.41 11.80
N ILE A 16 2.87 1.82 12.72
CA ILE A 16 2.90 0.38 12.92
C ILE A 16 2.93 0.05 14.42
N SER A 17 2.18 -0.98 14.81
CA SER A 17 2.27 -1.60 16.14
C SER A 17 2.86 -2.99 16.02
N HIS A 18 3.49 -3.46 17.07
CA HIS A 18 4.07 -4.80 17.12
C HIS A 18 3.44 -5.62 18.24
N LYS A 19 3.28 -6.90 18.02
CA LYS A 19 2.85 -7.84 19.05
C LYS A 19 3.84 -7.83 20.20
N THR A 20 3.37 -7.70 21.46
CA THR A 20 4.21 -7.61 22.67
C THR A 20 3.98 -8.74 23.65
N GLY A 21 2.91 -9.54 23.45
CA GLY A 21 2.55 -10.63 24.34
C GLY A 21 1.62 -11.65 23.68
N LYS A 22 1.13 -12.62 24.48
CA LYS A 22 0.27 -13.71 24.02
C LYS A 22 -1.23 -13.33 23.97
N GLY A 23 -1.65 -12.30 24.70
CA GLY A 23 -3.03 -11.86 24.76
C GLY A 23 -3.48 -11.23 23.43
N HIS A 24 -4.78 -11.29 23.15
CA HIS A 24 -5.34 -10.79 21.89
C HIS A 24 -4.97 -9.32 21.60
N ASN A 25 -4.99 -8.48 22.62
CA ASN A 25 -4.76 -7.04 22.51
C ASN A 25 -3.34 -6.59 22.93
N ASP A 26 -2.41 -7.52 23.10
CA ASP A 26 -1.04 -7.21 23.52
C ASP A 26 -0.24 -6.63 22.34
N PHE A 27 -0.44 -5.36 22.07
CA PHE A 27 0.29 -4.60 21.07
C PHE A 27 1.03 -3.40 21.66
N SER A 28 2.15 -3.04 21.08
CA SER A 28 2.84 -1.79 21.38
C SER A 28 1.97 -0.59 20.98
N LYS A 29 2.26 0.58 21.57
CA LYS A 29 1.74 1.83 21.01
C LYS A 29 2.18 1.98 19.55
N PRO A 30 1.34 2.53 18.67
CA PRO A 30 1.71 2.80 17.28
C PRO A 30 2.96 3.69 17.19
N ARG A 31 3.92 3.27 16.39
CA ARG A 31 5.14 4.02 16.09
C ARG A 31 5.05 4.60 14.70
N ALA A 32 5.38 5.88 14.56
CA ALA A 32 5.41 6.58 13.28
C ALA A 32 6.44 5.95 12.33
N GLU A 33 6.04 5.71 11.09
CA GLU A 33 6.88 5.29 9.99
C GLU A 33 7.14 6.46 9.04
N TYR A 34 8.39 6.64 8.67
CA TYR A 34 8.83 7.68 7.76
C TYR A 34 9.58 7.11 6.57
N ILE A 35 9.48 7.80 5.45
CA ILE A 35 10.36 7.60 4.30
C ILE A 35 11.24 8.84 4.17
N SER A 36 12.54 8.61 4.00
CA SER A 36 13.52 9.66 3.64
C SER A 36 13.90 9.51 2.18
N PRO A 37 14.32 10.60 1.52
CA PRO A 37 14.82 10.54 0.15
C PRO A 37 15.91 9.50 -0.05
N ALA A 38 15.96 8.89 -1.23
CA ALA A 38 17.05 7.99 -1.59
C ALA A 38 18.32 8.81 -1.87
N MET A 39 19.35 8.65 -1.04
CA MET A 39 20.58 9.46 -1.04
C MET A 39 21.47 9.28 -2.29
N ASP A 40 21.34 8.14 -2.98
CA ASP A 40 22.23 7.70 -4.06
C ASP A 40 21.62 7.74 -5.45
N ARG A 41 20.39 8.28 -5.61
CA ARG A 41 19.65 8.13 -6.84
C ARG A 41 18.76 9.34 -7.17
N VAL A 42 18.55 9.55 -8.46
CA VAL A 42 17.65 10.57 -8.97
C VAL A 42 16.23 10.31 -8.44
N GLY A 43 15.69 11.31 -7.73
CA GLY A 43 14.29 11.33 -7.32
C GLY A 43 13.37 11.67 -8.51
N TRP A 44 12.15 11.14 -8.48
CA TRP A 44 11.12 11.46 -9.48
C TRP A 44 10.11 12.41 -8.85
N GLN A 45 9.99 13.61 -9.41
CA GLN A 45 9.11 14.66 -8.90
C GLN A 45 8.05 15.11 -9.92
N LYS A 46 7.97 14.42 -11.06
CA LYS A 46 6.91 14.65 -12.06
C LYS A 46 5.62 13.93 -11.62
N PRO A 47 4.45 14.31 -12.18
CA PRO A 47 3.19 13.62 -11.90
C PRO A 47 3.30 12.10 -12.08
N VAL A 48 2.67 11.38 -11.17
CA VAL A 48 2.62 9.91 -11.14
C VAL A 48 1.20 9.44 -10.92
N VAL A 49 0.76 8.45 -11.69
CA VAL A 49 -0.44 7.69 -11.40
C VAL A 49 -0.04 6.28 -10.99
N VAL A 50 -0.49 5.86 -9.81
CA VAL A 50 -0.30 4.50 -9.29
C VAL A 50 -1.57 3.70 -9.55
N LEU A 51 -1.52 2.77 -10.50
CA LEU A 51 -2.66 1.91 -10.81
C LEU A 51 -2.75 0.77 -9.81
N VAL A 52 -3.93 0.57 -9.23
CA VAL A 52 -4.18 -0.39 -8.15
C VAL A 52 -5.43 -1.23 -8.38
N ASN A 53 -5.41 -2.44 -7.87
CA ASN A 53 -6.56 -3.32 -7.78
C ASN A 53 -6.39 -4.28 -6.61
N ARG A 54 -7.30 -5.22 -6.42
CA ARG A 54 -7.27 -6.18 -5.31
C ARG A 54 -6.05 -7.12 -5.31
N SER A 55 -5.28 -7.22 -6.39
CA SER A 55 -4.01 -7.95 -6.42
C SER A 55 -2.86 -7.19 -5.77
N CYS A 56 -3.03 -5.89 -5.48
CA CYS A 56 -2.07 -5.10 -4.70
C CYS A 56 -2.16 -5.53 -3.23
N PHE A 57 -1.31 -6.46 -2.80
CA PHE A 57 -1.37 -7.12 -1.52
C PHE A 57 -0.03 -7.01 -0.76
N SER A 58 -0.06 -6.99 0.58
CA SER A 58 1.12 -7.01 1.45
C SER A 58 2.08 -5.82 1.16
N ALA A 59 3.31 -6.07 0.74
CA ALA A 59 4.29 -5.02 0.44
C ALA A 59 3.81 -4.03 -0.64
N ALA A 60 3.01 -4.48 -1.61
CA ALA A 60 2.40 -3.60 -2.60
C ALA A 60 1.33 -2.68 -1.96
N ASN A 61 0.53 -3.19 -1.02
CA ASN A 61 -0.41 -2.38 -0.26
C ASN A 61 0.31 -1.30 0.57
N THR A 62 1.42 -1.66 1.24
CA THR A 62 2.26 -0.70 1.97
C THR A 62 2.85 0.36 1.03
N PHE A 63 3.28 -0.03 -0.17
CA PHE A 63 3.76 0.92 -1.17
C PHE A 63 2.65 1.90 -1.59
N VAL A 64 1.42 1.45 -1.77
CA VAL A 64 0.27 2.32 -2.08
C VAL A 64 0.02 3.32 -0.95
N ARG A 65 0.03 2.86 0.32
CA ARG A 65 -0.06 3.75 1.49
C ARG A 65 1.00 4.85 1.44
N ASP A 66 2.24 4.47 1.17
CA ASP A 66 3.37 5.39 1.11
C ASP A 66 3.20 6.40 -0.03
N MET A 67 2.77 5.94 -1.22
CA MET A 67 2.58 6.80 -2.38
C MET A 67 1.42 7.82 -2.21
N LYS A 68 0.40 7.50 -1.43
CA LYS A 68 -0.67 8.46 -1.09
C LYS A 68 -0.18 9.68 -0.30
N GLN A 69 1.03 9.63 0.25
CA GLN A 69 1.64 10.78 0.94
C GLN A 69 2.53 11.63 0.02
N MET A 70 2.66 11.26 -1.26
CA MET A 70 3.44 12.01 -2.23
C MET A 70 2.54 13.03 -2.96
N PRO A 71 2.82 14.34 -2.88
CA PRO A 71 1.90 15.38 -3.37
C PRO A 71 1.69 15.35 -4.90
N HIS A 72 2.58 14.72 -5.65
CA HIS A 72 2.52 14.57 -7.10
C HIS A 72 2.05 13.19 -7.55
N ALA A 73 1.65 12.32 -6.62
CA ALA A 73 1.14 10.99 -6.92
C ALA A 73 -0.38 10.92 -6.71
N VAL A 74 -1.06 10.20 -7.60
CA VAL A 74 -2.50 9.89 -7.51
C VAL A 74 -2.66 8.39 -7.60
N VAL A 75 -3.40 7.81 -6.69
CA VAL A 75 -3.76 6.38 -6.71
C VAL A 75 -5.08 6.21 -7.46
N MET A 76 -5.08 5.42 -8.52
CA MET A 76 -6.23 5.19 -9.39
C MET A 76 -6.50 3.70 -9.57
N GLY A 77 -7.76 3.31 -9.57
CA GLY A 77 -8.17 1.93 -9.80
C GLY A 77 -9.27 1.46 -8.88
N ASP A 78 -9.14 0.24 -8.35
CA ASP A 78 -10.00 -0.32 -7.32
C ASP A 78 -9.26 -0.42 -5.99
N SER A 79 -9.96 -0.71 -4.91
CA SER A 79 -9.36 -0.94 -3.59
C SER A 79 -8.30 -2.04 -3.65
N THR A 80 -7.21 -1.83 -2.92
CA THR A 80 -6.15 -2.84 -2.80
C THR A 80 -6.62 -4.06 -2.01
N GLY A 81 -5.85 -5.15 -2.05
CA GLY A 81 -6.14 -6.38 -1.33
C GLY A 81 -5.75 -6.39 0.15
N GLY A 82 -5.02 -5.38 0.62
CA GLY A 82 -4.63 -5.28 2.02
C GLY A 82 -3.42 -6.13 2.43
N GLY A 83 -3.49 -6.74 3.63
CA GLY A 83 -2.52 -7.74 4.08
C GLY A 83 -1.16 -7.21 4.53
N SER A 84 -1.09 -6.02 5.10
CA SER A 84 0.18 -5.38 5.50
C SER A 84 0.67 -5.75 6.91
N GLY A 85 0.15 -6.80 7.52
CA GLY A 85 0.31 -7.12 8.94
C GLY A 85 1.57 -7.90 9.33
N MET A 86 2.58 -8.03 8.47
CA MET A 86 3.82 -8.79 8.73
C MET A 86 3.52 -10.17 9.36
N PRO A 87 2.91 -11.12 8.63
CA PRO A 87 2.37 -12.34 9.21
C PRO A 87 3.46 -13.29 9.72
N PHE A 88 3.13 -14.01 10.78
CA PHE A 88 3.88 -15.19 11.23
C PHE A 88 3.04 -16.46 11.03
N SER A 89 3.70 -17.60 10.97
CA SER A 89 3.05 -18.89 10.84
C SER A 89 3.14 -19.68 12.15
N SER A 90 2.09 -20.45 12.45
CA SER A 90 2.06 -21.42 13.54
C SER A 90 1.58 -22.75 12.99
N GLU A 91 2.12 -23.84 13.51
CA GLU A 91 1.74 -25.20 13.14
C GLU A 91 0.76 -25.77 14.14
N LEU A 92 -0.30 -26.40 13.66
CA LEU A 92 -1.27 -27.13 14.48
C LEU A 92 -0.83 -28.58 14.67
N PRO A 93 -1.25 -29.26 15.78
CA PRO A 93 -0.85 -30.65 16.08
C PRO A 93 -1.14 -31.65 14.96
N ILE A 94 -2.05 -31.32 14.04
CA ILE A 94 -2.42 -32.15 12.87
C ILE A 94 -1.60 -31.86 11.62
N GLY A 95 -0.50 -31.06 11.73
CA GLY A 95 0.40 -30.73 10.63
C GLY A 95 -0.11 -29.59 9.73
N TRP A 96 -1.18 -28.92 10.07
CA TRP A 96 -1.68 -27.74 9.33
C TRP A 96 -0.97 -26.47 9.80
N SER A 97 -0.68 -25.61 8.84
CA SER A 97 -0.10 -24.28 9.10
C SER A 97 -1.18 -23.22 9.10
N VAL A 98 -1.16 -22.34 10.11
CA VAL A 98 -2.03 -21.17 10.21
C VAL A 98 -1.18 -19.93 10.19
N ARG A 99 -1.64 -18.89 9.47
CA ARG A 99 -0.95 -17.61 9.34
C ARG A 99 -1.75 -16.49 10.00
N PHE A 100 -1.06 -15.67 10.79
CA PHE A 100 -1.66 -14.55 11.53
C PHE A 100 -0.89 -13.26 11.26
N SER A 101 -1.60 -12.14 11.09
CA SER A 101 -1.00 -10.81 11.11
C SER A 101 -0.48 -10.47 12.51
N ALA A 102 0.76 -10.01 12.61
CA ALA A 102 1.43 -9.72 13.88
C ALA A 102 1.63 -8.22 14.14
N CYS A 103 1.52 -7.40 13.12
CA CYS A 103 1.87 -5.98 13.18
C CYS A 103 0.76 -5.14 12.52
N PRO A 104 -0.26 -4.70 13.28
CA PRO A 104 -1.25 -3.76 12.76
C PRO A 104 -0.55 -2.54 12.16
N SER A 105 -0.84 -2.27 10.89
CA SER A 105 -0.31 -1.14 10.13
C SER A 105 -1.43 -0.15 9.83
N TYR A 106 -1.10 1.13 9.91
CA TYR A 106 -2.06 2.23 9.78
C TYR A 106 -1.55 3.26 8.79
N ASP A 107 -2.47 3.99 8.18
CA ASP A 107 -2.17 5.21 7.43
C ASP A 107 -1.87 6.40 8.37
N VAL A 108 -1.69 7.59 7.80
CA VAL A 108 -1.43 8.82 8.57
C VAL A 108 -2.62 9.29 9.42
N ASN A 109 -3.82 8.82 9.11
CA ASN A 109 -5.06 9.11 9.83
C ASN A 109 -5.40 8.03 10.87
N MET A 110 -4.47 7.11 11.16
CA MET A 110 -4.65 5.98 12.07
C MET A 110 -5.73 4.98 11.62
N GLN A 111 -6.06 4.91 10.32
CA GLN A 111 -6.92 3.89 9.78
C GLN A 111 -6.09 2.64 9.44
N GLN A 112 -6.56 1.47 9.86
CA GLN A 112 -5.90 0.21 9.52
C GLN A 112 -5.98 -0.06 8.02
N ILE A 113 -4.85 -0.49 7.45
CA ILE A 113 -4.73 -0.80 6.02
C ILE A 113 -4.78 -2.30 5.70
N GLU A 114 -5.06 -3.14 6.70
CA GLU A 114 -5.10 -4.60 6.55
C GLU A 114 -6.22 -5.06 5.59
N ALA A 115 -7.35 -4.38 5.60
CA ALA A 115 -8.49 -4.67 4.71
C ALA A 115 -8.35 -4.06 3.30
N GLY A 116 -7.27 -3.31 3.06
CA GLY A 116 -7.01 -2.61 1.81
C GLY A 116 -7.09 -1.08 1.93
N ILE A 117 -6.71 -0.42 0.86
CA ILE A 117 -6.67 1.04 0.73
C ILE A 117 -7.53 1.43 -0.47
N ALA A 118 -8.46 2.35 -0.26
CA ALA A 118 -9.25 2.92 -1.36
C ALA A 118 -8.38 3.82 -2.25
N PRO A 119 -8.59 3.79 -3.58
CA PRO A 119 -7.92 4.71 -4.49
C PRO A 119 -8.41 6.15 -4.29
N ASP A 120 -7.66 7.13 -4.80
CA ASP A 120 -8.09 8.52 -4.87
C ASP A 120 -9.10 8.73 -6.00
N ILE A 121 -8.97 7.93 -7.07
CA ILE A 121 -9.86 7.93 -8.22
C ILE A 121 -10.27 6.49 -8.50
N GLN A 122 -11.58 6.22 -8.37
CA GLN A 122 -12.14 4.92 -8.73
C GLN A 122 -12.11 4.74 -10.25
N CYS A 123 -11.55 3.65 -10.73
CA CYS A 123 -11.46 3.31 -12.13
C CYS A 123 -11.49 1.79 -12.30
N ALA A 124 -12.47 1.27 -13.00
CA ALA A 124 -12.60 -0.16 -13.28
C ALA A 124 -12.06 -0.51 -14.67
N LEU A 125 -11.62 -1.74 -14.84
CA LEU A 125 -11.30 -2.27 -16.15
C LEU A 125 -12.59 -2.43 -16.98
N ASP A 126 -12.64 -1.79 -18.14
CA ASP A 126 -13.73 -1.95 -19.11
C ASP A 126 -13.51 -3.21 -19.91
N SER A 127 -14.43 -4.18 -19.79
CA SER A 127 -14.33 -5.47 -20.48
C SER A 127 -14.42 -5.34 -22.00
N THR A 128 -15.17 -4.34 -22.51
CA THR A 128 -15.29 -4.11 -23.96
C THR A 128 -13.98 -3.61 -24.54
N LEU A 129 -13.32 -2.68 -23.85
CA LEU A 129 -11.99 -2.20 -24.26
C LEU A 129 -10.92 -3.29 -24.10
N ALA A 130 -11.01 -4.09 -23.05
CA ALA A 130 -10.10 -5.22 -22.84
C ALA A 130 -10.16 -6.26 -23.97
N LEU A 131 -11.35 -6.57 -24.48
CA LEU A 131 -11.52 -7.44 -25.65
C LEU A 131 -10.89 -6.87 -26.94
N GLN A 132 -10.71 -5.55 -27.00
CA GLN A 132 -10.02 -4.86 -28.11
C GLN A 132 -8.51 -4.72 -27.85
N GLY A 133 -7.97 -5.32 -26.78
CA GLY A 133 -6.57 -5.22 -26.38
C GLY A 133 -6.19 -3.86 -25.77
N LYS A 134 -7.16 -3.08 -25.30
CA LYS A 134 -6.96 -1.79 -24.64
C LYS A 134 -7.24 -1.90 -23.14
N ASP A 135 -6.32 -1.42 -22.33
CA ASP A 135 -6.51 -1.30 -20.87
C ASP A 135 -7.09 0.09 -20.54
N SER A 136 -8.37 0.11 -20.15
CA SER A 136 -9.09 1.35 -19.81
C SER A 136 -8.45 2.09 -18.64
N MET A 137 -7.83 1.39 -17.70
CA MET A 137 -7.15 2.04 -16.57
C MET A 137 -5.86 2.74 -17.02
N ILE A 138 -5.10 2.13 -17.93
CA ILE A 138 -3.90 2.76 -18.52
C ILE A 138 -4.31 3.97 -19.35
N GLU A 139 -5.37 3.89 -20.16
CA GLU A 139 -5.83 5.02 -20.98
C GLU A 139 -6.31 6.19 -20.10
N ALA A 140 -7.06 5.89 -19.01
CA ALA A 140 -7.47 6.91 -18.05
C ALA A 140 -6.28 7.56 -17.33
N ALA A 141 -5.26 6.77 -16.96
CA ALA A 141 -4.04 7.30 -16.35
C ALA A 141 -3.25 8.20 -17.32
N ARG A 142 -3.15 7.80 -18.60
CA ARG A 142 -2.52 8.63 -19.64
C ARG A 142 -3.22 9.98 -19.81
N ALA A 143 -4.55 9.97 -19.89
CA ALA A 143 -5.33 11.19 -20.01
C ALA A 143 -5.15 12.15 -18.82
N ARG A 144 -4.81 11.62 -17.64
CA ARG A 144 -4.55 12.42 -16.46
C ARG A 144 -3.14 13.02 -16.43
N LEU A 145 -2.18 12.42 -17.10
CA LEU A 145 -0.77 12.84 -17.10
C LEU A 145 -0.46 13.87 -18.21
N HIS A 146 -1.38 14.07 -19.14
CA HIS A 146 -1.33 15.07 -20.21
C HIS A 146 -2.21 16.28 -19.88
#